data_6087eb653f3443faacb3983b286d334e
#
_entry.id   6087eb653f3443faacb3983b286d334e
#
_cell.length_a   1.000
_cell.length_b   1.000
_cell.length_c   1.000
_cell.angle_alpha   90.00
_cell.angle_beta   90.00
_cell.angle_gamma   90.00
#
_symmetry.space_group_name_H-M   'P 1'
#
loop_
_entity.id
_entity.type
_entity.pdbx_description
1 polymer ?
#
loop_
_entity_poly.entity_id
_entity_poly.type
_entity_poly.pdbx_seq_one_letter_code
_entity_poly.pdbx_strand_id
1 'polypeptide(L)'
;MNDLEQTNMLQPLVDEIETAVSNAKKEIAEKVNSVITETYWKIGKYIVEFEQDGNVKAAYGSKLLTTLSHQLTLRLGRGYSRPNLNNMRKFYLCYENCQTVSDKLTWSHICELIKIDDELERSFYEKECYKEKWDVRTLRRQMDSALFLRLATSRDKEGILALAREGITYDKPEDVIKDTYTLEFLGFPEKERYSEEDLEQKIIDNLQKFLLELGKGFTFVGRQYPLTVNNIHYHVDLVFYHRILKCFVLIDLKKNSVQHIDIGQMNMYMGYFAKEENMADDNPPIGIILSHNKDELLVEYATYGMDSNLFVSKYELYLPNRNELQKLVNNILEKDTEKKEE
;
A
#
# COMPACT_ATOMS: atom_id res chain seq x y z
N MET A 1 40.03 26.61 26.93
CA MET A 1 38.95 26.06 26.11
C MET A 1 38.49 24.79 26.78
N ASN A 2 37.21 24.73 27.17
CA ASN A 2 36.67 23.58 27.93
C ASN A 2 36.47 22.40 26.97
N ASP A 3 36.66 21.14 27.45
CA ASP A 3 36.47 19.93 26.65
C ASP A 3 35.11 19.89 25.93
N LEU A 4 34.08 20.49 26.52
CA LEU A 4 32.73 20.66 25.92
C LEU A 4 32.73 21.62 24.71
N GLU A 5 33.54 22.67 24.70
CA GLU A 5 33.63 23.60 23.56
C GLU A 5 34.37 22.96 22.36
N GLN A 6 35.39 22.15 22.63
CA GLN A 6 36.13 21.40 21.60
C GLN A 6 35.24 20.31 21.00
N THR A 7 34.44 19.62 21.80
CA THR A 7 33.49 18.59 21.31
C THR A 7 32.43 19.22 20.41
N ASN A 8 31.86 20.38 20.79
CA ASN A 8 30.87 21.07 19.95
C ASN A 8 31.46 21.61 18.63
N MET A 9 32.73 22.02 18.60
CA MET A 9 33.40 22.45 17.37
C MET A 9 33.66 21.29 16.39
N LEU A 10 33.85 20.07 16.89
CA LEU A 10 34.07 18.88 16.06
C LEU A 10 32.80 18.21 15.60
N GLN A 11 31.65 18.51 16.21
CA GLN A 11 30.38 17.85 15.88
C GLN A 11 30.01 17.93 14.39
N PRO A 12 30.10 19.07 13.67
CA PRO A 12 29.82 19.13 12.25
C PRO A 12 30.72 18.21 11.41
N LEU A 13 32.02 18.12 11.76
CA LEU A 13 32.96 17.24 11.10
C LEU A 13 32.61 15.75 11.34
N VAL A 14 32.23 15.40 12.58
CA VAL A 14 31.78 14.05 12.91
C VAL A 14 30.53 13.71 12.12
N ASP A 15 29.54 14.59 12.03
CA ASP A 15 28.29 14.40 11.27
C ASP A 15 28.54 14.23 9.77
N GLU A 16 29.49 15.01 9.20
CA GLU A 16 29.90 14.84 7.80
C GLU A 16 30.57 13.48 7.56
N ILE A 17 31.45 13.04 8.44
CA ILE A 17 32.12 11.74 8.35
C ILE A 17 31.10 10.60 8.50
N GLU A 18 30.20 10.67 9.48
CA GLU A 18 29.11 9.69 9.66
C GLU A 18 28.22 9.61 8.43
N THR A 19 27.85 10.74 7.86
CA THR A 19 27.06 10.82 6.63
C THR A 19 27.78 10.16 5.45
N ALA A 20 29.07 10.48 5.27
CA ALA A 20 29.88 9.90 4.21
C ALA A 20 30.01 8.37 4.35
N VAL A 21 30.28 7.88 5.57
CA VAL A 21 30.37 6.43 5.85
C VAL A 21 29.02 5.74 5.67
N SER A 22 27.93 6.37 6.13
CA SER A 22 26.56 5.83 5.97
C SER A 22 26.17 5.71 4.51
N ASN A 23 26.46 6.75 3.71
CA ASN A 23 26.19 6.74 2.26
C ASN A 23 26.98 5.65 1.54
N ALA A 24 28.27 5.49 1.85
CA ALA A 24 29.11 4.46 1.27
C ALA A 24 28.59 3.03 1.61
N LYS A 25 28.21 2.79 2.88
CA LYS A 25 27.61 1.52 3.30
C LYS A 25 26.31 1.22 2.54
N LYS A 26 25.46 2.23 2.35
CA LYS A 26 24.20 2.11 1.62
C LYS A 26 24.45 1.77 0.15
N GLU A 27 25.35 2.47 -0.51
CA GLU A 27 25.71 2.22 -1.91
C GLU A 27 26.26 0.79 -2.11
N ILE A 28 27.14 0.33 -1.23
CA ILE A 28 27.66 -1.04 -1.27
C ILE A 28 26.52 -2.05 -1.10
N ALA A 29 25.62 -1.84 -0.14
CA ALA A 29 24.50 -2.75 0.09
C ALA A 29 23.54 -2.82 -1.11
N GLU A 30 23.23 -1.69 -1.74
CA GLU A 30 22.42 -1.62 -2.96
C GLU A 30 23.11 -2.36 -4.12
N LYS A 31 24.41 -2.13 -4.32
CA LYS A 31 25.18 -2.81 -5.38
C LYS A 31 25.26 -4.31 -5.18
N VAL A 32 25.52 -4.76 -3.97
CA VAL A 32 25.54 -6.19 -3.61
C VAL A 32 24.17 -6.83 -3.87
N ASN A 33 23.08 -6.15 -3.46
CA ASN A 33 21.72 -6.64 -3.68
C ASN A 33 21.40 -6.78 -5.18
N SER A 34 21.73 -5.78 -5.99
CA SER A 34 21.54 -5.81 -7.45
C SER A 34 22.27 -6.98 -8.09
N VAL A 35 23.55 -7.14 -7.79
CA VAL A 35 24.38 -8.24 -8.34
C VAL A 35 23.86 -9.62 -7.94
N ILE A 36 23.45 -9.80 -6.68
CA ILE A 36 22.88 -11.06 -6.20
C ILE A 36 21.57 -11.36 -6.92
N THR A 37 20.68 -10.37 -7.05
CA THR A 37 19.39 -10.53 -7.70
C THR A 37 19.54 -10.88 -9.17
N GLU A 38 20.43 -10.20 -9.89
CA GLU A 38 20.77 -10.54 -11.28
C GLU A 38 21.33 -11.96 -11.41
N THR A 39 22.18 -12.36 -10.48
CA THR A 39 22.74 -13.72 -10.44
C THR A 39 21.63 -14.76 -10.25
N TYR A 40 20.66 -14.52 -9.38
CA TYR A 40 19.54 -15.43 -9.15
C TYR A 40 18.62 -15.53 -10.37
N TRP A 41 18.42 -14.42 -11.09
CA TRP A 41 17.69 -14.45 -12.36
C TRP A 41 18.43 -15.29 -13.41
N LYS A 42 19.75 -15.14 -13.55
CA LYS A 42 20.59 -15.97 -14.46
C LYS A 42 20.54 -17.45 -14.09
N ILE A 43 20.57 -17.79 -12.80
CA ILE A 43 20.40 -19.18 -12.35
C ILE A 43 19.01 -19.70 -12.76
N GLY A 44 17.95 -18.89 -12.57
CA GLY A 44 16.61 -19.22 -13.03
C GLY A 44 16.56 -19.49 -14.54
N LYS A 45 17.21 -18.64 -15.33
CA LYS A 45 17.36 -18.80 -16.77
C LYS A 45 18.00 -20.15 -17.14
N TYR A 46 19.15 -20.48 -16.56
CA TYR A 46 19.83 -21.72 -16.82
C TYR A 46 19.00 -22.97 -16.47
N ILE A 47 18.21 -22.90 -15.38
CA ILE A 47 17.30 -23.98 -15.01
C ILE A 47 16.21 -24.16 -16.07
N VAL A 48 15.59 -23.10 -16.54
CA VAL A 48 14.50 -23.14 -17.52
C VAL A 48 15.03 -23.61 -18.90
N GLU A 49 16.16 -23.07 -19.36
CA GLU A 49 16.77 -23.46 -20.62
C GLU A 49 17.13 -24.97 -20.59
N PHE A 50 17.72 -25.46 -19.49
CA PHE A 50 18.00 -26.88 -19.32
C PHE A 50 16.73 -27.74 -19.33
N GLU A 51 15.62 -27.29 -18.78
CA GLU A 51 14.33 -27.97 -18.85
C GLU A 51 13.78 -28.04 -20.28
N GLN A 52 13.98 -26.97 -21.07
CA GLN A 52 13.48 -26.86 -22.44
C GLN A 52 14.30 -27.64 -23.48
N ASP A 53 15.61 -27.79 -23.30
CA ASP A 53 16.49 -28.48 -24.23
C ASP A 53 16.23 -29.99 -24.35
N GLY A 54 15.11 -30.50 -23.85
CA GLY A 54 14.67 -31.88 -24.02
C GLY A 54 15.53 -32.90 -23.23
N ASN A 55 16.50 -32.44 -22.46
CA ASN A 55 17.36 -33.29 -21.64
C ASN A 55 16.65 -33.93 -20.45
N VAL A 56 15.36 -33.52 -20.23
CA VAL A 56 14.60 -33.96 -19.07
C VAL A 56 13.46 -34.88 -19.54
N LYS A 57 13.67 -36.21 -19.51
CA LYS A 57 12.54 -37.14 -19.46
C LYS A 57 11.66 -36.79 -18.26
N ALA A 58 10.33 -36.87 -18.38
CA ALA A 58 9.36 -36.46 -17.40
C ALA A 58 9.63 -36.94 -15.93
N ALA A 59 10.30 -38.09 -15.77
CA ALA A 59 10.75 -38.62 -14.50
C ALA A 59 11.96 -37.85 -13.86
N TYR A 60 12.72 -37.09 -14.66
CA TYR A 60 13.85 -36.30 -14.17
C TYR A 60 13.42 -34.92 -13.69
N GLY A 61 12.38 -34.34 -14.29
CA GLY A 61 11.91 -32.98 -13.97
C GLY A 61 11.50 -32.80 -12.48
N SER A 62 10.87 -33.82 -11.88
CA SER A 62 10.50 -33.78 -10.45
C SER A 62 11.71 -33.86 -9.50
N LYS A 63 12.84 -34.39 -9.93
CA LYS A 63 14.06 -34.56 -9.12
C LYS A 63 15.14 -33.54 -9.44
N LEU A 64 15.08 -32.83 -10.58
CA LEU A 64 16.09 -31.87 -11.04
C LEU A 64 16.46 -30.85 -9.93
N LEU A 65 15.51 -30.09 -9.43
CA LEU A 65 15.76 -29.07 -8.41
C LEU A 65 16.32 -29.67 -7.11
N THR A 66 15.92 -30.88 -6.75
CA THR A 66 16.42 -31.57 -5.55
C THR A 66 17.89 -31.97 -5.73
N THR A 67 18.24 -32.58 -6.88
CA THR A 67 19.61 -32.98 -7.20
C THR A 67 20.49 -31.74 -7.33
N LEU A 68 20.04 -30.72 -8.05
CA LEU A 68 20.75 -29.45 -8.23
C LEU A 68 21.02 -28.77 -6.88
N SER A 69 20.01 -28.70 -6.00
CA SER A 69 20.15 -28.17 -4.65
C SER A 69 21.25 -28.87 -3.85
N HIS A 70 21.27 -30.20 -3.86
CA HIS A 70 22.27 -30.96 -3.17
C HIS A 70 23.68 -30.66 -3.71
N GLN A 71 23.87 -30.68 -5.02
CA GLN A 71 25.15 -30.43 -5.67
C GLN A 71 25.68 -29.01 -5.45
N LEU A 72 24.80 -28.00 -5.59
CA LEU A 72 25.18 -26.61 -5.39
C LEU A 72 25.47 -26.30 -3.92
N THR A 73 24.71 -26.87 -2.99
CA THR A 73 24.96 -26.66 -1.55
C THR A 73 26.33 -27.27 -1.14
N LEU A 74 26.70 -28.42 -1.69
CA LEU A 74 28.02 -29.01 -1.43
C LEU A 74 29.18 -28.16 -1.97
N ARG A 75 29.00 -27.51 -3.14
CA ARG A 75 30.08 -26.78 -3.84
C ARG A 75 30.16 -25.32 -3.42
N LEU A 76 29.00 -24.65 -3.22
CA LEU A 76 28.89 -23.21 -3.04
C LEU A 76 28.36 -22.81 -1.66
N GLY A 77 27.91 -23.77 -0.84
CA GLY A 77 27.39 -23.51 0.50
C GLY A 77 25.90 -23.16 0.52
N ARG A 78 25.50 -22.38 1.52
CA ARG A 78 24.09 -22.03 1.75
C ARG A 78 23.54 -21.09 0.66
N GLY A 79 22.22 -21.11 0.44
CA GLY A 79 21.52 -20.23 -0.53
C GLY A 79 20.87 -20.96 -1.69
N TYR A 80 21.22 -22.23 -1.93
CA TYR A 80 20.77 -23.04 -3.07
C TYR A 80 19.77 -24.12 -2.68
N SER A 81 18.94 -23.89 -1.65
CA SER A 81 17.89 -24.81 -1.27
C SER A 81 16.86 -25.00 -2.39
N ARG A 82 16.21 -26.17 -2.45
CA ARG A 82 15.18 -26.46 -3.47
C ARG A 82 14.10 -25.38 -3.56
N PRO A 83 13.52 -24.85 -2.46
CA PRO A 83 12.57 -23.72 -2.53
C PRO A 83 13.21 -22.47 -3.17
N ASN A 84 14.46 -22.14 -2.82
CA ASN A 84 15.12 -20.96 -3.37
C ASN A 84 15.44 -21.10 -4.86
N LEU A 85 15.88 -22.28 -5.32
CA LEU A 85 16.05 -22.56 -6.75
C LEU A 85 14.73 -22.48 -7.52
N ASN A 86 13.63 -22.95 -6.92
CA ASN A 86 12.31 -22.79 -7.51
C ASN A 86 11.87 -21.31 -7.59
N ASN A 87 12.22 -20.50 -6.60
CA ASN A 87 11.96 -19.05 -6.66
C ASN A 87 12.82 -18.39 -7.75
N MET A 88 14.09 -18.77 -7.90
CA MET A 88 14.93 -18.26 -9.00
C MET A 88 14.35 -18.63 -10.37
N ARG A 89 13.88 -19.87 -10.53
CA ARG A 89 13.20 -20.34 -11.74
C ARG A 89 11.93 -19.53 -12.03
N LYS A 90 11.05 -19.34 -11.03
CA LYS A 90 9.85 -18.51 -11.15
C LYS A 90 10.20 -17.05 -11.47
N PHE A 91 11.25 -16.52 -10.88
CA PHE A 91 11.70 -15.16 -11.13
C PHE A 91 12.02 -14.94 -12.62
N TYR A 92 12.78 -15.85 -13.24
CA TYR A 92 13.04 -15.78 -14.67
C TYR A 92 11.76 -15.88 -15.51
N LEU A 93 10.80 -16.75 -15.13
CA LEU A 93 9.54 -16.90 -15.86
C LEU A 93 8.59 -15.70 -15.72
N CYS A 94 8.65 -14.97 -14.59
CA CYS A 94 7.81 -13.82 -14.34
C CYS A 94 8.37 -12.51 -14.89
N TYR A 95 9.68 -12.43 -15.13
CA TYR A 95 10.37 -11.20 -15.53
C TYR A 95 11.30 -11.47 -16.72
N GLU A 96 10.92 -11.00 -17.89
CA GLU A 96 11.74 -11.13 -19.11
C GLU A 96 13.08 -10.41 -18.99
N ASN A 97 13.13 -9.31 -18.23
CA ASN A 97 14.33 -8.53 -17.97
C ASN A 97 14.48 -8.26 -16.46
N CYS A 98 15.60 -8.72 -15.89
CA CYS A 98 15.87 -8.52 -14.47
C CYS A 98 16.34 -7.10 -14.11
N GLN A 99 16.88 -6.33 -15.05
CA GLN A 99 17.47 -5.01 -14.75
C GLN A 99 16.45 -4.01 -14.19
N THR A 100 15.19 -4.12 -14.62
CA THR A 100 14.13 -3.21 -14.14
C THR A 100 13.78 -3.41 -12.66
N VAL A 101 14.05 -4.59 -12.11
CA VAL A 101 13.63 -5.01 -10.76
C VAL A 101 14.82 -5.13 -9.82
N SER A 102 15.98 -5.60 -10.32
CA SER A 102 17.16 -5.90 -9.50
C SER A 102 17.77 -4.70 -8.79
N ASP A 103 17.70 -3.52 -9.41
CA ASP A 103 18.27 -2.29 -8.85
C ASP A 103 17.36 -1.61 -7.81
N LYS A 104 16.11 -2.06 -7.71
CA LYS A 104 15.05 -1.39 -6.94
C LYS A 104 14.58 -2.18 -5.74
N LEU A 105 14.56 -3.51 -5.85
CA LEU A 105 13.97 -4.41 -4.87
C LEU A 105 14.97 -5.44 -4.36
N THR A 106 14.81 -5.89 -3.13
CA THR A 106 15.62 -6.97 -2.57
C THR A 106 15.10 -8.33 -3.01
N TRP A 107 15.95 -9.37 -2.96
CA TRP A 107 15.52 -10.74 -3.24
C TRP A 107 14.29 -11.18 -2.43
N SER A 108 14.19 -10.71 -1.19
CA SER A 108 13.05 -11.02 -0.34
C SER A 108 11.72 -10.41 -0.86
N HIS A 109 11.76 -9.21 -1.44
CA HIS A 109 10.59 -8.63 -2.11
C HIS A 109 10.22 -9.43 -3.35
N ILE A 110 11.20 -9.81 -4.16
CA ILE A 110 10.98 -10.61 -5.37
C ILE A 110 10.36 -11.95 -5.02
N CYS A 111 10.82 -12.61 -3.95
CA CYS A 111 10.21 -13.87 -3.48
C CYS A 111 8.72 -13.73 -3.09
N GLU A 112 8.26 -12.56 -2.65
CA GLU A 112 6.84 -12.32 -2.42
C GLU A 112 6.12 -12.03 -3.74
N LEU A 113 6.66 -11.16 -4.58
CA LEU A 113 6.03 -10.73 -5.84
C LEU A 113 5.81 -11.91 -6.81
N ILE A 114 6.75 -12.84 -6.91
CA ILE A 114 6.61 -14.03 -7.78
C ILE A 114 5.55 -15.06 -7.31
N LYS A 115 4.92 -14.83 -6.15
CA LYS A 115 3.75 -15.61 -5.71
C LYS A 115 2.46 -15.13 -6.37
N ILE A 116 2.45 -13.93 -6.92
CA ILE A 116 1.32 -13.31 -7.61
C ILE A 116 1.37 -13.77 -9.06
N ASP A 117 0.36 -14.54 -9.47
CA ASP A 117 0.27 -15.06 -10.85
C ASP A 117 -0.21 -13.97 -11.82
N ASP A 118 -1.13 -13.10 -11.40
CA ASP A 118 -1.64 -11.99 -12.19
C ASP A 118 -0.55 -10.92 -12.42
N GLU A 119 -0.30 -10.60 -13.69
CA GLU A 119 0.77 -9.68 -14.10
C GLU A 119 0.45 -8.23 -13.72
N LEU A 120 -0.82 -7.81 -13.84
CA LEU A 120 -1.22 -6.44 -13.50
C LEU A 120 -1.07 -6.20 -12.00
N GLU A 121 -1.53 -7.14 -11.20
CA GLU A 121 -1.39 -7.06 -9.75
C GLU A 121 0.08 -7.09 -9.32
N ARG A 122 0.89 -7.98 -9.90
CA ARG A 122 2.33 -8.05 -9.60
C ARG A 122 3.04 -6.75 -9.96
N SER A 123 2.73 -6.16 -11.14
CA SER A 123 3.29 -4.89 -11.58
C SER A 123 2.92 -3.74 -10.63
N PHE A 124 1.66 -3.69 -10.16
CA PHE A 124 1.23 -2.71 -9.16
C PHE A 124 2.06 -2.78 -7.88
N TYR A 125 2.17 -3.97 -7.25
CA TYR A 125 2.93 -4.12 -6.01
C TYR A 125 4.43 -3.84 -6.20
N GLU A 126 5.00 -4.16 -7.36
CA GLU A 126 6.37 -3.79 -7.71
C GLU A 126 6.56 -2.27 -7.68
N LYS A 127 5.65 -1.52 -8.35
CA LYS A 127 5.70 -0.06 -8.40
C LYS A 127 5.54 0.57 -7.02
N GLU A 128 4.57 0.09 -6.23
CA GLU A 128 4.32 0.59 -4.88
C GLU A 128 5.50 0.31 -3.95
N CYS A 129 6.09 -0.87 -3.98
CA CYS A 129 7.29 -1.18 -3.19
C CYS A 129 8.42 -0.19 -3.46
N TYR A 130 8.64 0.14 -4.73
CA TYR A 130 9.70 1.07 -5.12
C TYR A 130 9.38 2.52 -4.73
N LYS A 131 8.17 3.00 -5.07
CA LYS A 131 7.74 4.38 -4.80
C LYS A 131 7.66 4.69 -3.31
N GLU A 132 7.06 3.77 -2.56
CA GLU A 132 6.74 3.96 -1.14
C GLU A 132 7.79 3.36 -0.21
N LYS A 133 8.84 2.75 -0.78
CA LYS A 133 9.92 2.09 -0.04
C LYS A 133 9.40 1.09 0.99
N TRP A 134 8.38 0.31 0.61
CA TRP A 134 7.83 -0.72 1.48
C TRP A 134 8.89 -1.74 1.85
N ASP A 135 8.91 -2.16 3.09
CA ASP A 135 9.60 -3.36 3.50
C ASP A 135 8.78 -4.62 3.15
N VAL A 136 9.39 -5.78 3.27
CA VAL A 136 8.73 -7.07 2.95
C VAL A 136 7.49 -7.32 3.81
N ARG A 137 7.47 -6.83 5.05
CA ARG A 137 6.33 -6.98 5.95
C ARG A 137 5.15 -6.14 5.47
N THR A 138 5.41 -4.90 5.11
CA THR A 138 4.41 -3.99 4.54
C THR A 138 3.87 -4.55 3.23
N LEU A 139 4.74 -5.01 2.32
CA LEU A 139 4.33 -5.66 1.08
C LEU A 139 3.36 -6.82 1.33
N ARG A 140 3.72 -7.76 2.22
CA ARG A 140 2.84 -8.89 2.56
C ARG A 140 1.49 -8.42 3.07
N ARG A 141 1.47 -7.49 4.01
CA ARG A 141 0.22 -6.95 4.53
C ARG A 141 -0.66 -6.36 3.43
N GLN A 142 -0.09 -5.59 2.51
CA GLN A 142 -0.84 -5.00 1.41
C GLN A 142 -1.34 -6.06 0.41
N MET A 143 -0.57 -7.12 0.18
CA MET A 143 -1.01 -8.28 -0.61
C MET A 143 -2.13 -9.05 0.09
N ASP A 144 -2.01 -9.30 1.39
CA ASP A 144 -3.01 -10.02 2.19
C ASP A 144 -4.34 -9.23 2.24
N SER A 145 -4.27 -7.91 2.37
CA SER A 145 -5.44 -7.02 2.32
C SER A 145 -5.99 -6.79 0.90
N ALA A 146 -5.40 -7.46 -0.12
CA ALA A 146 -5.79 -7.35 -1.52
C ALA A 146 -5.90 -5.90 -2.03
N LEU A 147 -4.92 -5.05 -1.67
CA LEU A 147 -4.94 -3.61 -1.96
C LEU A 147 -5.19 -3.33 -3.45
N PHE A 148 -4.47 -4.00 -4.37
CA PHE A 148 -4.66 -3.84 -5.80
C PHE A 148 -6.11 -4.09 -6.22
N LEU A 149 -6.67 -5.22 -5.80
CA LEU A 149 -8.02 -5.62 -6.20
C LEU A 149 -9.07 -4.65 -5.64
N ARG A 150 -8.93 -4.18 -4.41
CA ARG A 150 -9.83 -3.18 -3.82
C ARG A 150 -9.80 -1.85 -4.57
N LEU A 151 -8.62 -1.40 -4.99
CA LEU A 151 -8.48 -0.18 -5.78
C LEU A 151 -8.96 -0.36 -7.22
N ALA A 152 -8.82 -1.54 -7.78
CA ALA A 152 -9.23 -1.86 -9.14
C ALA A 152 -10.75 -1.96 -9.30
N THR A 153 -11.49 -2.44 -8.29
CA THR A 153 -12.95 -2.60 -8.35
C THR A 153 -13.72 -1.28 -8.49
N SER A 154 -13.13 -0.16 -8.09
CA SER A 154 -13.73 1.19 -8.23
C SER A 154 -13.29 1.92 -9.50
N ARG A 155 -12.61 1.24 -10.44
CA ARG A 155 -12.05 1.82 -11.66
C ARG A 155 -12.57 1.13 -12.90
N ASP A 156 -12.54 1.84 -14.03
CA ASP A 156 -12.70 1.26 -15.35
C ASP A 156 -11.43 0.53 -15.82
N LYS A 157 -11.50 -0.10 -16.98
CA LYS A 157 -10.37 -0.86 -17.56
C LYS A 157 -9.10 -0.02 -17.71
N GLU A 158 -9.23 1.21 -18.21
CA GLU A 158 -8.08 2.09 -18.41
C GLU A 158 -7.46 2.50 -17.06
N GLY A 159 -8.29 2.78 -16.07
CA GLY A 159 -7.88 3.06 -14.70
C GLY A 159 -7.17 1.87 -14.02
N ILE A 160 -7.61 0.64 -14.28
CA ILE A 160 -6.93 -0.58 -13.78
C ILE A 160 -5.55 -0.73 -14.42
N LEU A 161 -5.45 -0.54 -15.74
CA LEU A 161 -4.18 -0.63 -16.46
C LEU A 161 -3.20 0.48 -16.03
N ALA A 162 -3.70 1.70 -15.83
CA ALA A 162 -2.91 2.82 -15.29
C ALA A 162 -2.42 2.51 -13.87
N LEU A 163 -3.29 1.99 -13.00
CA LEU A 163 -2.95 1.59 -11.64
C LEU A 163 -1.82 0.53 -11.62
N ALA A 164 -1.90 -0.47 -12.50
CA ALA A 164 -0.87 -1.52 -12.62
C ALA A 164 0.47 -0.95 -13.13
N ARG A 165 0.42 -0.01 -14.08
CA ARG A 165 1.61 0.56 -14.72
C ARG A 165 2.29 1.63 -13.89
N GLU A 166 1.50 2.48 -13.25
CA GLU A 166 1.99 3.70 -12.58
C GLU A 166 1.92 3.62 -11.05
N GLY A 167 1.12 2.69 -10.49
CA GLY A 167 0.80 2.66 -9.07
C GLY A 167 -0.21 3.75 -8.69
N ILE A 168 -0.34 4.01 -7.39
CA ILE A 168 -1.22 5.06 -6.87
C ILE A 168 -0.65 6.44 -7.22
N THR A 169 -1.51 7.33 -7.74
CA THR A 169 -1.23 8.76 -7.93
C THR A 169 -1.99 9.58 -6.87
N TYR A 170 -1.59 10.83 -6.68
CA TYR A 170 -2.14 11.72 -5.66
C TYR A 170 -2.32 13.12 -6.24
N ASP A 171 -3.09 13.22 -7.32
CA ASP A 171 -3.27 14.48 -8.05
C ASP A 171 -4.54 15.22 -7.62
N LYS A 172 -5.56 14.48 -7.18
CA LYS A 172 -6.87 15.01 -6.78
C LYS A 172 -7.32 14.41 -5.43
N PRO A 173 -8.30 15.05 -4.76
CA PRO A 173 -8.87 14.52 -3.53
C PRO A 173 -9.36 13.07 -3.62
N GLU A 174 -9.98 12.69 -4.75
CA GLU A 174 -10.48 11.33 -4.97
C GLU A 174 -9.37 10.27 -4.99
N ASP A 175 -8.16 10.65 -5.36
CA ASP A 175 -7.03 9.71 -5.45
C ASP A 175 -6.56 9.22 -4.07
N VAL A 176 -6.84 9.98 -3.00
CA VAL A 176 -6.49 9.58 -1.63
C VAL A 176 -7.58 8.78 -0.94
N ILE A 177 -8.78 8.70 -1.55
CA ILE A 177 -9.93 8.03 -0.98
C ILE A 177 -9.99 6.59 -1.48
N LYS A 178 -10.23 5.67 -0.57
CA LYS A 178 -10.57 4.29 -0.88
C LYS A 178 -12.06 4.08 -0.65
N ASP A 179 -12.70 3.36 -1.53
CA ASP A 179 -14.10 2.98 -1.35
C ASP A 179 -14.28 2.09 -0.10
N THR A 180 -13.33 1.18 0.13
CA THR A 180 -13.30 0.33 1.32
C THR A 180 -11.92 0.34 1.97
N TYR A 181 -11.89 0.56 3.28
CA TYR A 181 -10.71 0.44 4.15
C TYR A 181 -10.71 -0.90 4.88
N THR A 182 -9.55 -1.54 4.99
CA THR A 182 -9.42 -2.83 5.69
C THR A 182 -8.72 -2.61 7.03
N LEU A 183 -9.46 -2.79 8.12
CA LEU A 183 -9.04 -2.51 9.50
C LEU A 183 -8.87 -3.79 10.34
N GLU A 184 -8.49 -4.90 9.71
CA GLU A 184 -8.28 -6.22 10.33
C GLU A 184 -7.30 -6.19 11.50
N PHE A 185 -6.35 -5.27 11.44
CA PHE A 185 -5.31 -5.09 12.45
C PHE A 185 -5.83 -4.55 13.79
N LEU A 186 -7.08 -4.09 13.84
CA LEU A 186 -7.73 -3.66 15.08
C LEU A 186 -8.10 -4.87 15.97
N GLY A 187 -8.18 -6.07 15.38
CA GLY A 187 -8.38 -7.32 16.11
C GLY A 187 -9.69 -7.39 16.87
N PHE A 188 -10.78 -6.87 16.28
CA PHE A 188 -12.11 -7.07 16.86
C PHE A 188 -12.56 -8.52 16.67
N PRO A 189 -13.06 -9.20 17.71
CA PRO A 189 -13.68 -10.51 17.57
C PRO A 189 -14.98 -10.43 16.75
N GLU A 190 -15.26 -11.43 15.89
CA GLU A 190 -16.41 -11.44 14.97
C GLU A 190 -17.79 -11.24 15.63
N LYS A 191 -17.92 -11.60 16.91
CA LYS A 191 -19.20 -11.56 17.64
C LYS A 191 -19.27 -10.49 18.71
N GLU A 192 -18.24 -9.70 18.88
CA GLU A 192 -18.20 -8.69 19.93
C GLU A 192 -18.89 -7.41 19.50
N ARG A 193 -19.69 -6.83 20.41
CA ARG A 193 -20.27 -5.49 20.21
C ARG A 193 -19.21 -4.47 20.59
N TYR A 194 -18.87 -3.57 19.71
CA TYR A 194 -17.99 -2.44 19.95
C TYR A 194 -18.77 -1.11 19.79
N SER A 195 -18.31 -0.05 20.42
CA SER A 195 -18.79 1.31 20.24
C SER A 195 -17.94 2.08 19.21
N GLU A 196 -18.37 3.28 18.82
CA GLU A 196 -17.55 4.19 18.00
C GLU A 196 -16.31 4.62 18.77
N GLU A 197 -16.42 4.84 20.09
CA GLU A 197 -15.29 5.13 20.99
C GLU A 197 -14.27 3.99 21.04
N ASP A 198 -14.72 2.70 21.06
CA ASP A 198 -13.83 1.55 21.01
C ASP A 198 -13.09 1.47 19.68
N LEU A 199 -13.77 1.77 18.57
CA LEU A 199 -13.19 1.82 17.24
C LEU A 199 -12.12 2.90 17.16
N GLU A 200 -12.44 4.12 17.59
CA GLU A 200 -11.52 5.25 17.64
C GLU A 200 -10.28 4.92 18.50
N GLN A 201 -10.48 4.42 19.72
CA GLN A 201 -9.37 4.06 20.61
C GLN A 201 -8.45 3.01 19.99
N LYS A 202 -9.01 1.96 19.39
CA LYS A 202 -8.19 0.93 18.71
C LYS A 202 -7.46 1.47 17.48
N ILE A 203 -8.02 2.42 16.74
CA ILE A 203 -7.33 3.11 15.64
C ILE A 203 -6.13 3.88 16.20
N ILE A 204 -6.31 4.63 17.28
CA ILE A 204 -5.22 5.38 17.92
C ILE A 204 -4.13 4.44 18.45
N ASP A 205 -4.50 3.35 19.11
CA ASP A 205 -3.55 2.35 19.60
C ASP A 205 -2.76 1.67 18.47
N ASN A 206 -3.29 1.66 17.26
CA ASN A 206 -2.69 1.11 16.04
C ASN A 206 -2.43 2.15 14.96
N LEU A 207 -2.23 3.41 15.33
CA LEU A 207 -2.15 4.55 14.41
C LEU A 207 -1.16 4.33 13.25
N GLN A 208 -0.02 3.70 13.51
CA GLN A 208 0.95 3.39 12.46
C GLN A 208 0.36 2.48 11.37
N LYS A 209 -0.41 1.47 11.75
CA LYS A 209 -1.07 0.57 10.79
C LYS A 209 -2.22 1.26 10.07
N PHE A 210 -2.94 2.14 10.78
CA PHE A 210 -3.99 2.95 10.18
C PHE A 210 -3.44 3.94 9.14
N LEU A 211 -2.33 4.60 9.43
CA LEU A 211 -1.63 5.46 8.46
C LEU A 211 -1.16 4.67 7.23
N LEU A 212 -0.70 3.43 7.40
CA LEU A 212 -0.36 2.55 6.27
C LEU A 212 -1.61 2.18 5.45
N GLU A 213 -2.76 2.00 6.11
CA GLU A 213 -4.02 1.76 5.40
C GLU A 213 -4.54 3.01 4.71
N LEU A 214 -4.44 4.18 5.30
CA LEU A 214 -4.78 5.45 4.64
C LEU A 214 -3.94 5.65 3.38
N GLY A 215 -2.65 5.45 3.47
CA GLY A 215 -1.70 5.60 2.36
C GLY A 215 -0.68 6.72 2.60
N LYS A 216 0.00 7.11 1.53
CA LYS A 216 1.05 8.12 1.57
C LYS A 216 0.50 9.54 1.73
N GLY A 217 1.26 10.34 2.45
CA GLY A 217 1.00 11.78 2.57
C GLY A 217 0.27 12.18 3.84
N PHE A 218 -0.36 11.24 4.53
CA PHE A 218 -1.10 11.51 5.75
C PHE A 218 -0.17 11.77 6.94
N THR A 219 -0.48 12.84 7.68
CA THR A 219 0.15 13.20 8.96
C THR A 219 -0.94 13.37 9.98
N PHE A 220 -0.84 12.70 11.12
CA PHE A 220 -1.83 12.80 12.20
C PHE A 220 -1.70 14.16 12.91
N VAL A 221 -2.84 14.87 13.03
CA VAL A 221 -2.95 16.15 13.70
C VAL A 221 -3.54 15.99 15.09
N GLY A 222 -4.67 15.28 15.20
CA GLY A 222 -5.32 15.09 16.49
C GLY A 222 -6.52 14.16 16.44
N ARG A 223 -6.97 13.77 17.63
CA ARG A 223 -8.23 13.06 17.84
C ARG A 223 -9.20 13.93 18.62
N GLN A 224 -10.51 13.70 18.48
CA GLN A 224 -11.55 14.47 19.16
C GLN A 224 -11.26 15.97 19.09
N TYR A 225 -10.95 16.42 17.85
CA TYR A 225 -10.52 17.80 17.60
C TYR A 225 -11.66 18.75 17.87
N PRO A 226 -11.56 19.66 18.89
CA PRO A 226 -12.65 20.51 19.27
C PRO A 226 -12.83 21.65 18.28
N LEU A 227 -14.07 21.94 17.93
CA LEU A 227 -14.47 23.15 17.20
C LEU A 227 -15.71 23.75 17.82
N THR A 228 -15.82 25.07 17.76
CA THR A 228 -16.93 25.79 18.38
C THR A 228 -17.61 26.69 17.35
N VAL A 229 -18.91 26.44 17.13
CA VAL A 229 -19.74 27.24 16.23
C VAL A 229 -20.94 27.77 17.05
N ASN A 230 -21.12 29.08 17.12
CA ASN A 230 -22.20 29.72 17.87
C ASN A 230 -22.34 29.22 19.33
N ASN A 231 -21.24 29.10 20.07
CA ASN A 231 -21.17 28.59 21.45
C ASN A 231 -21.60 27.10 21.60
N ILE A 232 -21.74 26.35 20.50
CA ILE A 232 -21.94 24.90 20.53
C ILE A 232 -20.61 24.23 20.23
N HIS A 233 -20.24 23.25 21.07
CA HIS A 233 -18.99 22.51 20.94
C HIS A 233 -19.23 21.22 20.18
N TYR A 234 -18.41 20.98 19.19
CA TYR A 234 -18.37 19.76 18.38
C TYR A 234 -16.97 19.17 18.43
N HIS A 235 -16.84 17.93 18.00
CA HIS A 235 -15.54 17.26 17.92
C HIS A 235 -15.48 16.47 16.62
N VAL A 236 -14.33 16.54 15.94
CA VAL A 236 -14.01 15.65 14.82
C VAL A 236 -13.24 14.47 15.39
N ASP A 237 -13.65 13.24 15.08
CA ASP A 237 -13.03 12.04 15.67
C ASP A 237 -11.52 11.97 15.38
N LEU A 238 -11.12 12.09 14.11
CA LEU A 238 -9.73 12.08 13.70
C LEU A 238 -9.43 13.17 12.67
N VAL A 239 -8.36 13.91 12.90
CA VAL A 239 -7.89 14.96 11.98
C VAL A 239 -6.50 14.60 11.50
N PHE A 240 -6.32 14.61 10.18
CA PHE A 240 -5.05 14.45 9.51
C PHE A 240 -4.76 15.66 8.63
N TYR A 241 -3.50 15.83 8.25
CA TYR A 241 -3.08 16.75 7.19
C TYR A 241 -2.41 15.94 6.08
N HIS A 242 -2.86 16.14 4.84
CA HIS A 242 -2.29 15.46 3.68
C HIS A 242 -1.26 16.34 3.00
N ARG A 243 0.03 16.07 3.25
CA ARG A 243 1.15 16.93 2.83
C ARG A 243 1.35 17.07 1.31
N ILE A 244 0.86 16.11 0.50
CA ILE A 244 1.00 16.15 -0.95
C ILE A 244 -0.11 17.05 -1.52
N LEU A 245 -1.35 16.85 -1.10
CA LEU A 245 -2.48 17.67 -1.50
C LEU A 245 -2.58 18.99 -0.73
N LYS A 246 -1.76 19.20 0.31
CA LYS A 246 -1.79 20.39 1.17
C LYS A 246 -3.20 20.73 1.65
N CYS A 247 -3.83 19.80 2.33
CA CYS A 247 -5.19 19.99 2.86
C CYS A 247 -5.39 19.19 4.15
N PHE A 248 -6.31 19.65 4.99
CA PHE A 248 -6.80 18.84 6.10
C PHE A 248 -7.67 17.71 5.60
N VAL A 249 -7.62 16.57 6.28
CA VAL A 249 -8.49 15.41 6.06
C VAL A 249 -9.16 15.08 7.38
N LEU A 250 -10.47 15.25 7.41
CA LEU A 250 -11.33 15.06 8.57
C LEU A 250 -11.98 13.69 8.44
N ILE A 251 -11.87 12.85 9.47
CA ILE A 251 -12.47 11.51 9.48
C ILE A 251 -13.46 11.44 10.63
N ASP A 252 -14.70 11.07 10.33
CA ASP A 252 -15.75 10.79 11.28
C ASP A 252 -16.08 9.28 11.21
N LEU A 253 -16.15 8.63 12.37
CA LEU A 253 -16.30 7.19 12.48
C LEU A 253 -17.72 6.82 12.80
N LYS A 254 -18.35 5.95 12.00
CA LYS A 254 -19.71 5.46 12.23
C LYS A 254 -19.73 3.94 12.27
N LYS A 255 -20.24 3.41 13.35
CA LYS A 255 -20.41 1.97 13.53
C LYS A 255 -21.48 1.36 12.63
N ASN A 256 -22.53 2.13 12.39
CA ASN A 256 -23.68 1.72 11.59
C ASN A 256 -23.66 2.37 10.20
N SER A 257 -24.79 2.36 9.50
CA SER A 257 -24.95 3.09 8.25
C SER A 257 -24.97 4.60 8.48
N VAL A 258 -24.38 5.35 7.57
CA VAL A 258 -24.38 6.80 7.54
C VAL A 258 -25.79 7.34 7.41
N GLN A 259 -26.10 8.42 8.12
CA GLN A 259 -27.35 9.14 8.04
C GLN A 259 -27.13 10.52 7.39
N HIS A 260 -28.20 11.11 6.89
CA HIS A 260 -28.14 12.45 6.26
C HIS A 260 -27.61 13.55 7.20
N ILE A 261 -27.83 13.38 8.51
CA ILE A 261 -27.31 14.30 9.53
C ILE A 261 -25.77 14.23 9.64
N ASP A 262 -25.17 13.05 9.46
CA ASP A 262 -23.72 12.87 9.52
C ASP A 262 -23.04 13.60 8.36
N ILE A 263 -23.66 13.57 7.16
CA ILE A 263 -23.19 14.29 5.97
C ILE A 263 -23.25 15.81 6.21
N GLY A 264 -24.37 16.31 6.76
CA GLY A 264 -24.52 17.72 7.13
C GLY A 264 -23.50 18.17 8.18
N GLN A 265 -23.23 17.33 9.17
CA GLN A 265 -22.24 17.57 10.21
C GLN A 265 -20.83 17.64 9.65
N MET A 266 -20.43 16.66 8.81
CA MET A 266 -19.12 16.66 8.17
C MET A 266 -18.92 17.89 7.27
N ASN A 267 -19.94 18.26 6.50
CA ASN A 267 -19.88 19.47 5.67
C ASN A 267 -19.68 20.74 6.51
N MET A 268 -20.32 20.83 7.68
CA MET A 268 -20.09 21.93 8.63
C MET A 268 -18.65 21.92 9.16
N TYR A 269 -18.09 20.75 9.50
CA TYR A 269 -16.69 20.61 9.94
C TYR A 269 -15.71 21.08 8.86
N MET A 270 -15.91 20.63 7.62
CA MET A 270 -15.11 21.08 6.48
C MET A 270 -15.18 22.60 6.28
N GLY A 271 -16.40 23.19 6.40
CA GLY A 271 -16.60 24.63 6.33
C GLY A 271 -15.85 25.40 7.43
N TYR A 272 -15.81 24.86 8.65
CA TYR A 272 -15.03 25.43 9.75
C TYR A 272 -13.53 25.39 9.44
N PHE A 273 -13.00 24.23 9.08
CA PHE A 273 -11.58 24.09 8.76
C PHE A 273 -11.17 24.99 7.59
N ALA A 274 -11.97 25.08 6.55
CA ALA A 274 -11.71 25.97 5.41
C ALA A 274 -11.60 27.45 5.77
N LYS A 275 -12.32 27.90 6.82
CA LYS A 275 -12.37 29.32 7.21
C LYS A 275 -11.45 29.68 8.37
N GLU A 276 -11.28 28.77 9.34
CA GLU A 276 -10.62 29.06 10.60
C GLU A 276 -9.25 28.38 10.76
N GLU A 277 -9.05 27.21 10.12
CA GLU A 277 -7.85 26.38 10.32
C GLU A 277 -6.90 26.41 9.11
N ASN A 278 -7.42 26.52 7.88
CA ASN A 278 -6.61 26.52 6.66
C ASN A 278 -5.69 27.76 6.60
N MET A 279 -4.47 27.53 6.15
CA MET A 279 -3.56 28.59 5.73
C MET A 279 -3.86 29.03 4.30
N ALA A 280 -3.27 30.16 3.85
CA ALA A 280 -3.55 30.77 2.55
C ALA A 280 -3.16 29.87 1.35
N ASP A 281 -2.23 28.95 1.53
CA ASP A 281 -1.75 28.01 0.52
C ASP A 281 -2.31 26.58 0.67
N ASP A 282 -3.23 26.38 1.60
CA ASP A 282 -3.94 25.12 1.76
C ASP A 282 -5.10 24.99 0.77
N ASN A 283 -5.26 23.78 0.25
CA ASN A 283 -6.42 23.42 -0.54
C ASN A 283 -7.65 23.17 0.36
N PRO A 284 -8.86 23.16 -0.21
CA PRO A 284 -10.08 22.86 0.56
C PRO A 284 -9.97 21.54 1.31
N PRO A 285 -10.49 21.46 2.56
CA PRO A 285 -10.46 20.24 3.34
C PRO A 285 -11.19 19.07 2.67
N ILE A 286 -10.77 17.86 3.01
CA ILE A 286 -11.42 16.61 2.62
C ILE A 286 -12.14 16.04 3.84
N GLY A 287 -13.42 15.68 3.69
CA GLY A 287 -14.20 14.98 4.69
C GLY A 287 -14.41 13.53 4.33
N ILE A 288 -14.15 12.61 5.25
CA ILE A 288 -14.38 11.18 5.09
C ILE A 288 -15.28 10.70 6.22
N ILE A 289 -16.47 10.21 5.89
CA ILE A 289 -17.29 9.46 6.84
C ILE A 289 -16.97 7.98 6.64
N LEU A 290 -16.37 7.38 7.65
CA LEU A 290 -15.92 5.98 7.61
C LEU A 290 -16.94 5.12 8.36
N SER A 291 -17.71 4.32 7.64
CA SER A 291 -18.82 3.54 8.19
C SER A 291 -18.70 2.04 7.90
N HIS A 292 -19.30 1.21 8.76
CA HIS A 292 -19.35 -0.24 8.52
C HIS A 292 -20.27 -0.60 7.35
N ASN A 293 -21.38 0.12 7.20
CA ASN A 293 -22.35 -0.05 6.11
C ASN A 293 -22.51 1.26 5.34
N LYS A 294 -22.53 1.19 4.02
CA LYS A 294 -22.75 2.32 3.11
C LYS A 294 -24.04 2.07 2.33
N ASP A 295 -24.97 2.98 2.46
CA ASP A 295 -26.15 3.04 1.60
C ASP A 295 -25.85 4.01 0.46
N GLU A 296 -25.55 3.47 -0.72
CA GLU A 296 -25.12 4.26 -1.88
C GLU A 296 -26.21 5.25 -2.34
N LEU A 297 -27.47 4.84 -2.28
CA LEU A 297 -28.59 5.69 -2.71
C LEU A 297 -28.80 6.87 -1.75
N LEU A 298 -28.69 6.62 -0.44
CA LEU A 298 -28.78 7.68 0.58
C LEU A 298 -27.62 8.67 0.43
N VAL A 299 -26.41 8.18 0.19
CA VAL A 299 -25.22 9.03 -0.01
C VAL A 299 -25.39 9.88 -1.26
N GLU A 300 -25.82 9.29 -2.39
CA GLU A 300 -26.08 10.02 -3.64
C GLU A 300 -27.08 11.17 -3.44
N TYR A 301 -28.22 10.89 -2.82
CA TYR A 301 -29.23 11.94 -2.58
C TYR A 301 -28.78 12.99 -1.56
N ALA A 302 -28.09 12.58 -0.51
CA ALA A 302 -27.67 13.51 0.54
C ALA A 302 -26.51 14.41 0.13
N THR A 303 -25.70 13.99 -0.86
CA THR A 303 -24.61 14.81 -1.42
C THR A 303 -24.99 15.52 -2.72
N TYR A 304 -26.24 15.36 -3.20
CA TYR A 304 -26.72 15.99 -4.43
C TYR A 304 -26.58 17.51 -4.40
N GLY A 305 -25.88 18.07 -5.38
CA GLY A 305 -25.63 19.51 -5.48
C GLY A 305 -24.57 20.05 -4.51
N MET A 306 -23.90 19.19 -3.75
CA MET A 306 -22.74 19.57 -2.95
C MET A 306 -21.47 19.52 -3.84
N ASP A 307 -20.87 20.69 -4.06
CA ASP A 307 -19.52 20.80 -4.67
C ASP A 307 -18.50 20.78 -3.51
N SER A 308 -18.38 19.62 -2.85
CA SER A 308 -17.51 19.46 -1.69
C SER A 308 -16.71 18.17 -1.77
N ASN A 309 -15.48 18.20 -1.25
CA ASN A 309 -14.62 17.01 -1.12
C ASN A 309 -15.07 16.11 0.03
N LEU A 310 -16.38 15.80 0.11
CA LEU A 310 -16.97 14.92 1.11
C LEU A 310 -17.17 13.53 0.53
N PHE A 311 -16.64 12.53 1.22
CA PHE A 311 -16.68 11.15 0.80
C PHE A 311 -17.23 10.26 1.91
N VAL A 312 -17.97 9.23 1.52
CA VAL A 312 -18.43 8.17 2.41
C VAL A 312 -17.76 6.87 1.98
N SER A 313 -16.94 6.33 2.87
CA SER A 313 -16.19 5.09 2.63
C SER A 313 -16.64 4.00 3.60
N LYS A 314 -16.60 2.75 3.12
CA LYS A 314 -16.83 1.58 3.95
C LYS A 314 -15.56 1.16 4.69
N TYR A 315 -15.68 0.57 5.88
CA TYR A 315 -14.60 -0.18 6.48
C TYR A 315 -14.99 -1.63 6.75
N GLU A 316 -14.01 -2.51 6.67
CA GLU A 316 -14.11 -3.94 6.99
C GLU A 316 -13.11 -4.30 8.06
N LEU A 317 -13.55 -5.06 9.07
CA LEU A 317 -12.71 -5.48 10.21
C LEU A 317 -11.98 -6.80 9.94
N TYR A 318 -12.16 -7.39 8.77
CA TYR A 318 -11.58 -8.65 8.35
C TYR A 318 -10.94 -8.51 6.97
N LEU A 319 -10.04 -9.43 6.64
CA LEU A 319 -9.45 -9.48 5.31
C LEU A 319 -10.53 -9.78 4.25
N PRO A 320 -10.50 -9.08 3.10
CA PRO A 320 -11.49 -9.26 2.06
C PRO A 320 -11.38 -10.64 1.39
N ASN A 321 -12.48 -11.11 0.82
CA ASN A 321 -12.48 -12.30 -0.03
C ASN A 321 -11.82 -12.02 -1.37
N ARG A 322 -10.54 -12.37 -1.46
CA ARG A 322 -9.71 -12.15 -2.65
C ARG A 322 -10.33 -12.73 -3.93
N ASN A 323 -10.94 -13.91 -3.86
CA ASN A 323 -11.52 -14.58 -5.06
C ASN A 323 -12.73 -13.82 -5.62
N GLU A 324 -13.52 -13.20 -4.76
CA GLU A 324 -14.66 -12.36 -5.18
C GLU A 324 -14.17 -11.07 -5.84
N LEU A 325 -13.21 -10.38 -5.24
CA LEU A 325 -12.61 -9.18 -5.82
C LEU A 325 -11.96 -9.47 -7.17
N GLN A 326 -11.23 -10.58 -7.30
CA GLN A 326 -10.60 -10.99 -8.56
C GLN A 326 -11.64 -11.20 -9.67
N LYS A 327 -12.77 -11.83 -9.36
CA LYS A 327 -13.87 -12.01 -10.34
C LYS A 327 -14.44 -10.67 -10.79
N LEU A 328 -14.63 -9.72 -9.87
CA LEU A 328 -15.12 -8.38 -10.22
C LEU A 328 -14.15 -7.65 -11.16
N VAL A 329 -12.87 -7.67 -10.84
CA VAL A 329 -11.81 -7.05 -11.68
C VAL A 329 -11.76 -7.69 -13.06
N ASN A 330 -11.81 -9.03 -13.15
CA ASN A 330 -11.82 -9.74 -14.43
C ASN A 330 -13.04 -9.36 -15.27
N ASN A 331 -14.23 -9.28 -14.68
CA ASN A 331 -15.45 -8.86 -15.37
C ASN A 331 -15.34 -7.42 -15.94
N ILE A 332 -14.67 -6.50 -15.24
CA ILE A 332 -14.43 -5.14 -15.73
C ILE A 332 -13.49 -5.18 -16.95
N LEU A 333 -12.41 -5.95 -16.86
CA LEU A 333 -11.41 -6.07 -17.93
C LEU A 333 -12.00 -6.73 -19.21
N GLU A 334 -12.94 -7.68 -19.07
CA GLU A 334 -13.57 -8.40 -20.17
C GLU A 334 -14.68 -7.59 -20.87
N LYS A 335 -15.56 -6.91 -20.13
CA LYS A 335 -16.70 -6.16 -20.67
C LYS A 335 -16.34 -5.10 -21.72
N ASP A 336 -15.18 -4.46 -21.59
CA ASP A 336 -14.72 -3.44 -22.55
C ASP A 336 -14.02 -4.05 -23.79
N THR A 337 -13.74 -5.34 -23.78
CA THR A 337 -13.19 -6.01 -24.97
C THR A 337 -14.29 -6.28 -25.99
N GLU A 338 -15.50 -6.60 -25.54
CA GLU A 338 -16.67 -6.84 -26.38
C GLU A 338 -17.22 -5.55 -27.05
N LYS A 339 -17.12 -4.39 -26.36
CA LYS A 339 -17.55 -3.09 -26.91
C LYS A 339 -16.64 -2.50 -28.01
N LYS A 340 -15.46 -3.04 -28.23
CA LYS A 340 -14.53 -2.59 -29.26
C LYS A 340 -14.56 -3.47 -30.53
N GLU A 341 -15.29 -4.61 -30.49
CA GLU A 341 -15.48 -5.51 -31.62
C GLU A 341 -16.87 -5.32 -32.32
N GLU A 342 -17.75 -4.47 -31.76
CA GLU A 342 -18.97 -3.97 -32.44
C GLU A 342 -18.70 -2.55 -33.02
#